data_f6af4f4906067a61b7ab5eda40f87f15
#
_entry.id   f6af4f4906067a61b7ab5eda40f87f15
#
_cell.length_a   1.000
_cell.length_b   1.000
_cell.length_c   1.000
_cell.angle_alpha   90.00
_cell.angle_beta   90.00
_cell.angle_gamma   90.00
#
_symmetry.space_group_name_H-M   'P 1'
#
loop_
_entity.id
_entity.type
_entity.pdbx_description
1 polymer ?
#
loop_
_entity_poly.entity_id
_entity_poly.type
_entity_poly.pdbx_seq_one_letter_code
_entity_poly.pdbx_strand_id
1 'polypeptide(L)'
;MSVRLRDMTVADLPRVMELEEELFAPDTWTEWMYRDELARPDTRHYLVAVDADADADAVVGYAGLISYPYEAHIATIGVTGTRQQEGIGALLLDTLLAEADGRRTPVLLEVREDDEATQAFYRRRGFAEIGRRPNYYPLSGKDAVVMLREVAR
;
A
#
# COMPACT_ATOMS: atom_id res chain seq x y z
N MET A 1 17.18 -0.47 -14.74
CA MET A 1 17.03 -0.66 -13.29
C MET A 1 16.15 -1.87 -13.03
N SER A 2 16.61 -2.76 -12.18
CA SER A 2 15.91 -4.03 -11.94
C SER A 2 15.20 -4.01 -10.59
N VAL A 3 13.90 -3.83 -10.63
CA VAL A 3 13.05 -3.96 -9.44
C VAL A 3 12.15 -5.16 -9.68
N ARG A 4 12.07 -6.05 -8.70
CA ARG A 4 11.14 -7.18 -8.73
C ARG A 4 10.28 -7.19 -7.47
N LEU A 5 9.10 -7.80 -7.60
CA LEU A 5 8.20 -7.96 -6.47
C LEU A 5 8.30 -9.39 -5.92
N ARG A 6 8.16 -9.50 -4.62
CA ARG A 6 7.99 -10.79 -3.96
C ARG A 6 7.12 -10.62 -2.72
N ASP A 7 6.67 -11.72 -2.15
CA ASP A 7 5.88 -11.64 -0.93
C ASP A 7 6.73 -11.10 0.23
N MET A 8 6.08 -10.26 1.05
CA MET A 8 6.69 -9.76 2.27
C MET A 8 6.76 -10.88 3.30
N THR A 9 7.87 -10.94 4.02
CA THR A 9 8.05 -11.87 5.15
C THR A 9 8.40 -11.09 6.40
N VAL A 10 8.36 -11.79 7.54
CA VAL A 10 8.74 -11.19 8.83
C VAL A 10 10.18 -10.65 8.80
N ALA A 11 11.05 -11.27 8.00
CA ALA A 11 12.44 -10.81 7.86
C ALA A 11 12.55 -9.43 7.21
N ASP A 12 11.53 -8.99 6.48
CA ASP A 12 11.50 -7.67 5.86
C ASP A 12 11.11 -6.55 6.82
N LEU A 13 10.53 -6.89 7.97
CA LEU A 13 9.92 -5.88 8.84
C LEU A 13 10.88 -4.83 9.38
N PRO A 14 12.14 -5.13 9.73
CA PRO A 14 13.07 -4.06 10.12
C PRO A 14 13.18 -2.95 9.07
N ARG A 15 13.30 -3.32 7.79
CA ARG A 15 13.38 -2.34 6.72
C ARG A 15 12.04 -1.66 6.47
N VAL A 16 10.94 -2.43 6.50
CA VAL A 16 9.60 -1.87 6.34
C VAL A 16 9.31 -0.82 7.42
N MET A 17 9.72 -1.08 8.66
CA MET A 17 9.52 -0.11 9.75
C MET A 17 10.34 1.16 9.55
N GLU A 18 11.55 1.06 9.00
CA GLU A 18 12.32 2.26 8.61
C GLU A 18 11.55 3.09 7.57
N LEU A 19 10.96 2.43 6.58
CA LEU A 19 10.18 3.11 5.54
C LEU A 19 8.88 3.70 6.09
N GLU A 20 8.22 3.02 7.03
CA GLU A 20 7.04 3.55 7.72
C GLU A 20 7.39 4.89 8.38
N GLU A 21 8.48 4.94 9.13
CA GLU A 21 8.90 6.16 9.80
C GLU A 21 9.24 7.27 8.81
N GLU A 22 9.92 6.92 7.74
CA GLU A 22 10.28 7.89 6.68
C GLU A 22 9.05 8.49 6.02
N LEU A 23 8.02 7.66 5.72
CA LEU A 23 6.94 8.03 4.81
C LEU A 23 5.67 8.47 5.53
N PHE A 24 5.38 7.95 6.70
CA PHE A 24 4.06 8.10 7.33
C PHE A 24 4.06 8.69 8.72
N ALA A 25 5.22 8.94 9.33
CA ALA A 25 5.25 9.53 10.67
C ALA A 25 4.39 10.78 10.75
N PRO A 26 3.62 11.01 11.83
CA PRO A 26 3.51 10.19 13.03
C PRO A 26 2.53 9.01 12.92
N ASP A 27 1.86 8.82 11.78
CA ASP A 27 0.78 7.86 11.60
C ASP A 27 1.30 6.48 11.13
N THR A 28 2.42 6.04 11.68
CA THR A 28 3.05 4.79 11.31
C THR A 28 2.30 3.58 11.84
N TRP A 29 2.34 2.47 11.09
CA TRP A 29 1.96 1.18 11.61
C TRP A 29 3.06 0.68 12.55
N THR A 30 2.70 -0.22 13.47
CA THR A 30 3.67 -0.88 14.33
C THR A 30 4.12 -2.21 13.72
N GLU A 31 5.27 -2.71 14.18
CA GLU A 31 5.73 -4.03 13.74
C GLU A 31 4.70 -5.11 14.08
N TRP A 32 4.05 -5.01 15.23
CA TRP A 32 3.03 -5.97 15.65
C TRP A 32 1.85 -6.01 14.68
N MET A 33 1.44 -4.85 14.16
CA MET A 33 0.36 -4.78 13.18
C MET A 33 0.73 -5.55 11.90
N TYR A 34 1.96 -5.39 11.42
CA TYR A 34 2.44 -6.15 10.27
C TYR A 34 2.52 -7.64 10.55
N ARG A 35 3.01 -8.04 11.73
CA ARG A 35 3.08 -9.45 12.09
C ARG A 35 1.69 -10.08 12.14
N ASP A 36 0.71 -9.36 12.67
CA ASP A 36 -0.67 -9.83 12.72
C ASP A 36 -1.24 -10.02 11.31
N GLU A 37 -0.97 -9.06 10.41
CA GLU A 37 -1.42 -9.16 9.02
C GLU A 37 -0.74 -10.33 8.29
N LEU A 38 0.56 -10.48 8.44
CA LEU A 38 1.30 -11.57 7.78
C LEU A 38 0.90 -12.95 8.28
N ALA A 39 0.30 -13.04 9.47
CA ALA A 39 -0.20 -14.29 10.03
C ALA A 39 -1.53 -14.73 9.38
N ARG A 40 -2.10 -13.94 8.47
CA ARG A 40 -3.42 -14.21 7.85
C ARG A 40 -3.31 -14.30 6.32
N PRO A 41 -2.51 -15.24 5.79
CA PRO A 41 -2.25 -15.28 4.34
C PRO A 41 -3.48 -15.60 3.48
N ASP A 42 -4.55 -16.15 4.08
CA ASP A 42 -5.77 -16.48 3.33
C ASP A 42 -6.48 -15.24 2.80
N THR A 43 -6.38 -14.12 3.52
CA THR A 43 -7.10 -12.88 3.19
C THR A 43 -6.18 -11.69 3.00
N ARG A 44 -4.89 -11.80 3.32
CA ARG A 44 -3.91 -10.72 3.22
C ARG A 44 -2.82 -11.09 2.24
N HIS A 45 -2.51 -10.15 1.36
CA HIS A 45 -1.38 -10.31 0.44
C HIS A 45 -0.50 -9.07 0.52
N TYR A 46 0.67 -9.21 1.11
CA TYR A 46 1.65 -8.13 1.24
C TYR A 46 2.83 -8.40 0.35
N LEU A 47 3.27 -7.37 -0.37
CA LEU A 47 4.37 -7.42 -1.33
C LEU A 47 5.47 -6.47 -0.90
N VAL A 48 6.71 -6.82 -1.24
CA VAL A 48 7.82 -5.88 -1.21
C VAL A 48 8.40 -5.74 -2.62
N ALA A 49 8.85 -4.53 -2.93
CA ALA A 49 9.60 -4.25 -4.14
C ALA A 49 11.07 -4.24 -3.77
N VAL A 50 11.86 -5.03 -4.48
CA VAL A 50 13.27 -5.28 -4.16
C VAL A 50 14.12 -4.81 -5.32
N ASP A 51 15.15 -4.03 -5.01
CA ASP A 51 16.16 -3.64 -6.01
C ASP A 51 17.17 -4.77 -6.16
N ALA A 52 17.07 -5.50 -7.27
CA ALA A 52 17.93 -6.65 -7.54
C ALA A 52 19.37 -6.24 -7.85
N ASP A 53 19.60 -4.97 -8.18
CA ASP A 53 20.95 -4.45 -8.48
C ASP A 53 21.68 -3.95 -7.22
N ALA A 54 20.95 -3.79 -6.09
CA ALA A 54 21.55 -3.38 -4.84
C ALA A 54 22.12 -4.59 -4.11
N ASP A 55 23.12 -4.34 -3.26
CA ASP A 55 23.64 -5.37 -2.38
C ASP A 55 22.52 -5.87 -1.45
N ALA A 56 22.44 -7.19 -1.28
CA ALA A 56 21.49 -7.84 -0.37
C ALA A 56 20.02 -7.56 -0.68
N ASP A 57 19.65 -7.39 -1.95
CA ASP A 57 18.25 -7.28 -2.36
C ASP A 57 17.48 -6.23 -1.53
N ALA A 58 17.90 -4.99 -1.60
CA ALA A 58 17.31 -3.92 -0.77
C ALA A 58 15.85 -3.69 -1.07
N VAL A 59 15.02 -3.71 -0.03
CA VAL A 59 13.59 -3.37 -0.12
C VAL A 59 13.46 -1.86 -0.30
N VAL A 60 12.79 -1.44 -1.36
CA VAL A 60 12.60 -0.03 -1.72
C VAL A 60 11.12 0.39 -1.68
N GLY A 61 10.21 -0.56 -1.54
CA GLY A 61 8.79 -0.27 -1.43
C GLY A 61 8.01 -1.49 -0.96
N TYR A 62 6.74 -1.25 -0.63
CA TYR A 62 5.86 -2.31 -0.13
C TYR A 62 4.41 -1.92 -0.32
N ALA A 63 3.53 -2.91 -0.31
CA ALA A 63 2.09 -2.68 -0.39
C ALA A 63 1.35 -3.89 0.17
N GLY A 64 0.10 -3.68 0.59
CA GLY A 64 -0.73 -4.75 1.11
C GLY A 64 -2.17 -4.66 0.66
N LEU A 65 -2.76 -5.82 0.36
CA LEU A 65 -4.15 -5.98 -0.01
C LEU A 65 -4.84 -6.89 0.99
N ILE A 66 -6.01 -6.46 1.46
CA ILE A 66 -6.89 -7.28 2.29
C ILE A 66 -8.10 -7.65 1.43
N SER A 67 -8.38 -8.94 1.29
CA SER A 67 -9.50 -9.43 0.48
C SER A 67 -10.64 -9.88 1.37
N TYR A 68 -11.80 -9.25 1.20
CA TYR A 68 -13.06 -9.65 1.80
C TYR A 68 -13.95 -10.30 0.72
N PRO A 69 -15.05 -10.95 1.08
CA PRO A 69 -15.89 -11.62 0.06
C PRO A 69 -16.42 -10.70 -1.03
N TYR A 70 -16.73 -9.43 -0.73
CA TYR A 70 -17.40 -8.53 -1.67
C TYR A 70 -16.60 -7.28 -1.99
N GLU A 71 -15.45 -7.09 -1.38
CA GLU A 71 -14.60 -5.93 -1.60
C GLU A 71 -13.17 -6.25 -1.18
N ALA A 72 -12.23 -5.42 -1.61
CA ALA A 72 -10.86 -5.51 -1.15
C ALA A 72 -10.40 -4.13 -0.68
N HIS A 73 -9.37 -4.10 0.15
CA HIS A 73 -8.78 -2.87 0.66
C HIS A 73 -7.29 -2.84 0.37
N ILE A 74 -6.82 -1.72 -0.16
CA ILE A 74 -5.39 -1.42 -0.11
C ILE A 74 -5.11 -0.95 1.32
N ALA A 75 -4.40 -1.77 2.06
CA ALA A 75 -4.11 -1.49 3.46
C ALA A 75 -3.02 -0.44 3.61
N THR A 76 -2.01 -0.51 2.74
CA THR A 76 -0.87 0.40 2.74
C THR A 76 -0.15 0.32 1.40
N ILE A 77 0.58 1.37 1.06
CA ILE A 77 1.51 1.38 -0.07
C ILE A 77 2.55 2.47 0.19
N GLY A 78 3.82 2.15 0.01
CA GLY A 78 4.89 3.12 0.20
C GLY A 78 6.11 2.79 -0.64
N VAL A 79 6.80 3.83 -1.11
CA VAL A 79 8.07 3.72 -1.84
C VAL A 79 9.02 4.72 -1.24
N THR A 80 10.26 4.30 -0.94
CA THR A 80 11.27 5.20 -0.37
C THR A 80 11.43 6.46 -1.22
N GLY A 81 11.64 7.60 -0.57
CA GLY A 81 11.67 8.90 -1.24
C GLY A 81 12.67 9.00 -2.39
N THR A 82 13.82 8.34 -2.26
CA THR A 82 14.87 8.36 -3.28
C THR A 82 14.52 7.56 -4.54
N ARG A 83 13.47 6.75 -4.47
CA ARG A 83 13.05 5.86 -5.58
C ARG A 83 11.63 6.16 -6.05
N GLN A 84 11.05 7.27 -5.64
CA GLN A 84 9.73 7.68 -6.11
C GLN A 84 9.81 8.17 -7.56
N GLN A 85 8.67 8.13 -8.26
CA GLN A 85 8.52 8.52 -9.67
C GLN A 85 9.28 7.61 -10.65
N GLU A 86 9.67 6.40 -10.21
CA GLU A 86 10.28 5.39 -11.06
C GLU A 86 9.29 4.30 -11.50
N GLY A 87 8.01 4.43 -11.10
CA GLY A 87 7.00 3.44 -11.44
C GLY A 87 6.88 2.29 -10.46
N ILE A 88 7.61 2.31 -9.34
CA ILE A 88 7.58 1.22 -8.36
C ILE A 88 6.22 1.15 -7.67
N GLY A 89 5.67 2.29 -7.27
CA GLY A 89 4.33 2.34 -6.68
C GLY A 89 3.26 1.82 -7.64
N ALA A 90 3.37 2.19 -8.92
CA ALA A 90 2.47 1.70 -9.95
C ALA A 90 2.57 0.19 -10.11
N LEU A 91 3.79 -0.36 -10.10
CA LEU A 91 4.00 -1.81 -10.22
C LEU A 91 3.36 -2.55 -9.03
N LEU A 92 3.57 -2.05 -7.82
CA LEU A 92 2.96 -2.63 -6.61
C LEU A 92 1.44 -2.58 -6.68
N LEU A 93 0.90 -1.40 -6.96
CA LEU A 93 -0.55 -1.21 -6.99
C LEU A 93 -1.20 -2.02 -8.11
N ASP A 94 -0.65 -1.97 -9.32
CA ASP A 94 -1.22 -2.69 -10.46
C ASP A 94 -1.24 -4.21 -10.22
N THR A 95 -0.23 -4.73 -9.55
CA THR A 95 -0.19 -6.17 -9.20
C THR A 95 -1.34 -6.52 -8.25
N LEU A 96 -1.56 -5.71 -7.22
CA LEU A 96 -2.66 -5.96 -6.27
C LEU A 96 -4.03 -5.72 -6.90
N LEU A 97 -4.16 -4.72 -7.78
CA LEU A 97 -5.42 -4.48 -8.48
C LEU A 97 -5.76 -5.62 -9.44
N ALA A 98 -4.77 -6.23 -10.07
CA ALA A 98 -5.01 -7.40 -10.92
C ALA A 98 -5.55 -8.57 -10.09
N GLU A 99 -5.08 -8.76 -8.88
CA GLU A 99 -5.61 -9.78 -7.97
C GLU A 99 -7.08 -9.49 -7.62
N ALA A 100 -7.39 -8.25 -7.26
CA ALA A 100 -8.76 -7.85 -6.94
C ALA A 100 -9.69 -8.04 -8.14
N ASP A 101 -9.23 -7.68 -9.35
CA ASP A 101 -10.00 -7.87 -10.57
C ASP A 101 -10.25 -9.35 -10.85
N GLY A 102 -9.27 -10.21 -10.58
CA GLY A 102 -9.43 -11.65 -10.71
C GLY A 102 -10.47 -12.21 -9.76
N ARG A 103 -10.66 -11.58 -8.61
CA ARG A 103 -11.69 -11.94 -7.64
C ARG A 103 -13.01 -11.22 -7.89
N ARG A 104 -13.06 -10.30 -8.87
CA ARG A 104 -14.20 -9.48 -9.22
C ARG A 104 -14.66 -8.60 -8.06
N THR A 105 -13.73 -8.02 -7.32
CA THR A 105 -14.03 -7.15 -6.19
C THR A 105 -13.63 -5.71 -6.48
N PRO A 106 -14.45 -4.73 -6.07
CA PRO A 106 -14.01 -3.34 -6.03
C PRO A 106 -12.95 -3.18 -4.95
N VAL A 107 -12.19 -2.09 -5.01
CA VAL A 107 -11.09 -1.83 -4.08
C VAL A 107 -11.31 -0.49 -3.40
N LEU A 108 -11.20 -0.49 -2.10
CA LEU A 108 -11.30 0.71 -1.25
C LEU A 108 -9.94 1.03 -0.66
N LEU A 109 -9.73 2.30 -0.37
CA LEU A 109 -8.57 2.74 0.40
C LEU A 109 -8.88 4.05 1.11
N GLU A 110 -8.05 4.36 2.11
CA GLU A 110 -8.02 5.65 2.78
C GLU A 110 -6.69 6.32 2.49
N VAL A 111 -6.71 7.63 2.25
CA VAL A 111 -5.51 8.43 2.03
C VAL A 111 -5.67 9.74 2.77
N ARG A 112 -4.56 10.30 3.30
CA ARG A 112 -4.62 11.57 4.04
C ARG A 112 -5.16 12.67 3.15
N GLU A 113 -6.01 13.52 3.74
CA GLU A 113 -6.65 14.62 3.03
C GLU A 113 -5.66 15.62 2.44
N ASP A 114 -4.47 15.76 3.07
CA ASP A 114 -3.44 16.70 2.66
C ASP A 114 -2.42 16.11 1.68
N ASP A 115 -2.58 14.84 1.31
CA ASP A 115 -1.66 14.16 0.37
C ASP A 115 -2.26 14.14 -1.04
N GLU A 116 -2.24 15.30 -1.69
CA GLU A 116 -2.85 15.44 -3.01
C GLU A 116 -2.12 14.65 -4.10
N ALA A 117 -0.80 14.52 -3.98
CA ALA A 117 0.00 13.77 -4.94
C ALA A 117 -0.40 12.29 -4.96
N THR A 118 -0.59 11.70 -3.78
CA THR A 118 -1.01 10.30 -3.65
C THR A 118 -2.46 10.13 -4.12
N GLN A 119 -3.34 11.07 -3.80
CA GLN A 119 -4.71 11.04 -4.31
C GLN A 119 -4.74 11.08 -5.84
N ALA A 120 -3.91 11.92 -6.46
CA ALA A 120 -3.81 12.00 -7.92
C ALA A 120 -3.28 10.69 -8.52
N PHE A 121 -2.32 10.07 -7.85
CA PHE A 121 -1.79 8.77 -8.25
C PHE A 121 -2.91 7.72 -8.28
N TYR A 122 -3.75 7.67 -7.25
CA TYR A 122 -4.88 6.73 -7.20
C TYR A 122 -5.93 7.06 -8.25
N ARG A 123 -6.25 8.35 -8.47
CA ARG A 123 -7.21 8.73 -9.52
C ARG A 123 -6.79 8.24 -10.89
N ARG A 124 -5.49 8.32 -11.18
CA ARG A 124 -4.96 7.83 -12.47
C ARG A 124 -5.14 6.32 -12.63
N ARG A 125 -5.36 5.60 -11.53
CA ARG A 125 -5.60 4.16 -11.56
C ARG A 125 -7.08 3.80 -11.40
N GLY A 126 -7.97 4.77 -11.57
CA GLY A 126 -9.40 4.51 -11.60
C GLY A 126 -10.12 4.68 -10.27
N PHE A 127 -9.43 5.19 -9.25
CA PHE A 127 -10.08 5.47 -7.98
C PHE A 127 -10.80 6.83 -8.01
N ALA A 128 -11.95 6.90 -7.35
CA ALA A 128 -12.70 8.15 -7.17
C ALA A 128 -13.03 8.33 -5.68
N GLU A 129 -13.05 9.57 -5.24
CA GLU A 129 -13.43 9.87 -3.86
C GLU A 129 -14.91 9.55 -3.66
N ILE A 130 -15.23 8.84 -2.58
CA ILE A 130 -16.62 8.50 -2.21
C ILE A 130 -17.00 9.01 -0.84
N GLY A 131 -16.08 9.54 -0.05
CA GLY A 131 -16.38 10.04 1.27
C GLY A 131 -15.13 10.44 2.03
N ARG A 132 -15.34 10.77 3.30
CA ARG A 132 -14.27 11.15 4.21
C ARG A 132 -14.50 10.53 5.58
N ARG A 133 -13.39 10.26 6.28
CA ARG A 133 -13.41 9.81 7.68
C ARG A 133 -12.73 10.88 8.53
N PRO A 134 -13.50 11.65 9.33
CA PRO A 134 -12.89 12.68 10.19
C PRO A 134 -11.96 12.06 11.23
N ASN A 135 -10.83 12.71 11.47
CA ASN A 135 -9.85 12.30 12.48
C ASN A 135 -9.42 10.84 12.37
N TYR A 136 -9.35 10.33 11.13
CA TYR A 136 -9.01 8.93 10.86
C TYR A 136 -7.60 8.60 11.36
N TYR A 137 -6.67 9.56 11.25
CA TYR A 137 -5.28 9.42 11.70
C TYR A 137 -5.14 10.06 13.07
N PRO A 138 -5.27 9.28 14.16
CA PRO A 138 -5.40 9.85 15.50
C PRO A 138 -4.18 10.63 15.97
N LEU A 139 -2.98 10.28 15.50
CA LEU A 139 -1.76 10.95 15.96
C LEU A 139 -1.56 12.30 15.29
N SER A 140 -1.87 12.42 14.00
CA SER A 140 -1.78 13.69 13.29
C SER A 140 -3.07 14.52 13.35
N GLY A 141 -4.20 13.87 13.66
CA GLY A 141 -5.52 14.49 13.64
C GLY A 141 -6.07 14.72 12.25
N LYS A 142 -5.44 14.18 11.23
CA LYS A 142 -5.86 14.38 9.84
C LYS A 142 -7.05 13.52 9.49
N ASP A 143 -7.87 14.04 8.58
CA ASP A 143 -8.97 13.26 7.99
C ASP A 143 -8.44 12.35 6.88
N ALA A 144 -9.19 11.30 6.60
CA ALA A 144 -8.93 10.44 5.45
C ALA A 144 -9.93 10.74 4.35
N VAL A 145 -9.45 10.77 3.12
CA VAL A 145 -10.28 10.69 1.92
C VAL A 145 -10.46 9.21 1.62
N VAL A 146 -11.72 8.76 1.49
CA VAL A 146 -12.02 7.37 1.14
C VAL A 146 -12.21 7.29 -0.37
N MET A 147 -11.50 6.39 -1.02
CA MET A 147 -11.55 6.23 -2.47
C MET A 147 -11.95 4.82 -2.84
N LEU A 148 -12.64 4.70 -3.97
CA LEU A 148 -13.16 3.44 -4.49
C LEU A 148 -12.78 3.29 -5.95
N ARG A 149 -12.33 2.08 -6.32
CA ARG A 149 -12.14 1.67 -7.70
C ARG A 149 -13.07 0.49 -7.98
N GLU A 150 -13.91 0.64 -8.99
CA GLU A 150 -14.81 -0.43 -9.43
C GLU A 150 -14.03 -1.54 -10.12
N VAL A 151 -14.63 -2.72 -10.20
CA VAL A 151 -14.04 -3.87 -10.89
C VAL A 151 -13.80 -3.50 -12.35
N ALA A 152 -12.59 -3.80 -12.84
CA ALA A 152 -12.28 -3.65 -14.26
C ALA A 152 -13.09 -4.66 -15.09
N ARG A 153 -13.66 -4.18 -16.20
CA ARG A 153 -14.48 -5.00 -17.10
C ARG A 153 -13.70 -5.44 -18.32
#